data_9f17d200e8fe358b809fd30f01485d1e
#
_entry.id   9f17d200e8fe358b809fd30f01485d1e
#
_cell.length_a   1.000
_cell.length_b   1.000
_cell.length_c   1.000
_cell.angle_alpha   90.00
_cell.angle_beta   90.00
_cell.angle_gamma   90.00
#
_symmetry.space_group_name_H-M   'P 1'
#
loop_
_entity.id
_entity.type
_entity.pdbx_description
1 polymer ?
#
loop_
_entity_poly.entity_id
_entity_poly.type
_entity_poly.pdbx_seq_one_letter_code
_entity_poly.pdbx_strand_id
1 'polypeptide(L)'
;TIIVLLSLMPLVSAYAAKKKPQMQSDRQYWCSLAYRMAQPVLENMAKGELQKNMQTEFSPSFDNRNRKVLYMECFGRLMAGIAPWLALPDDDTAEGLQRKQLREWALQAYRNAVDTNNPDYLCWGIGGQNLVDAAYIAESFLRAYDTLWMPLDNQTKQRYLTEFRKLRKIDPPYTNWLLFSSTIESFMAKAKGEYDQYRVNSACRKMEEWYVGDGWYADGPSFSFDYYSSYVFHPMYLETLQAMIDAKANTRLDYQKYYNRALKRCQKYAIVLERFISPDGTFPVFGRSIPYRLAAMQPLALMAWYQTLPKELTNGQVRAALTKVMHRMFDSQQNFNEGGFLTIGFCGNQPNIADWYTNNGSLYMTTLAFMPLGLPANHPFWTDAAQP
;
A
#
# COMPACT_ATOMS: atom_id res chain seq x y z
N THR A 1 -11.80 -14.58 87.05
CA THR A 1 -11.66 -15.34 85.84
C THR A 1 -12.29 -14.55 84.68
N ILE A 2 -11.50 -13.90 83.88
CA ILE A 2 -11.95 -13.13 82.70
C ILE A 2 -11.74 -14.02 81.44
N ILE A 3 -12.86 -14.35 80.81
CA ILE A 3 -12.85 -15.11 79.56
C ILE A 3 -12.81 -14.06 78.43
N VAL A 4 -11.71 -14.03 77.66
CA VAL A 4 -11.55 -13.24 76.43
C VAL A 4 -11.99 -14.10 75.27
N LEU A 5 -13.10 -13.78 74.61
CA LEU A 5 -13.53 -14.37 73.31
C LEU A 5 -12.79 -13.68 72.16
N LEU A 6 -11.87 -14.39 71.52
CA LEU A 6 -11.27 -14.00 70.23
C LEU A 6 -12.23 -14.41 69.12
N SER A 7 -12.82 -13.42 68.48
CA SER A 7 -13.58 -13.62 67.21
C SER A 7 -12.62 -13.73 66.03
N LEU A 8 -12.51 -14.90 65.47
CA LEU A 8 -11.86 -15.15 64.16
C LEU A 8 -12.76 -14.63 63.02
N MET A 9 -12.39 -13.51 62.41
CA MET A 9 -12.95 -13.11 61.09
C MET A 9 -12.23 -13.89 59.98
N PRO A 10 -12.95 -14.52 59.04
CA PRO A 10 -12.33 -15.11 57.90
C PRO A 10 -11.91 -14.00 56.89
N LEU A 11 -10.62 -13.91 56.61
CA LEU A 11 -10.09 -13.15 55.48
C LEU A 11 -10.55 -13.79 54.17
N VAL A 12 -11.61 -13.26 53.58
CA VAL A 12 -11.98 -13.57 52.21
C VAL A 12 -11.01 -12.84 51.29
N SER A 13 -9.98 -13.54 50.86
CA SER A 13 -9.09 -13.07 49.80
C SER A 13 -9.86 -13.02 48.48
N ALA A 14 -10.27 -11.83 48.07
CA ALA A 14 -10.84 -11.60 46.73
C ALA A 14 -9.75 -11.78 45.71
N TYR A 15 -9.63 -12.97 45.16
CA TYR A 15 -8.83 -13.23 43.91
C TYR A 15 -9.53 -12.48 42.77
N ALA A 16 -9.03 -11.28 42.45
CA ALA A 16 -9.42 -10.57 41.27
C ALA A 16 -8.96 -11.42 40.06
N ALA A 17 -9.91 -12.13 39.45
CA ALA A 17 -9.67 -12.86 38.23
C ALA A 17 -9.13 -11.86 37.18
N LYS A 18 -7.83 -11.92 36.85
CA LYS A 18 -7.25 -11.19 35.73
C LYS A 18 -8.06 -11.59 34.50
N LYS A 19 -8.87 -10.66 33.97
CA LYS A 19 -9.53 -10.86 32.66
C LYS A 19 -8.44 -11.28 31.68
N LYS A 20 -8.57 -12.46 31.10
CA LYS A 20 -7.72 -12.86 29.95
C LYS A 20 -7.78 -11.73 28.92
N PRO A 21 -6.65 -11.26 28.38
CA PRO A 21 -6.68 -10.25 27.35
C PRO A 21 -7.61 -10.76 26.22
N GLN A 22 -8.61 -9.95 25.88
CA GLN A 22 -9.53 -10.26 24.81
C GLN A 22 -8.70 -10.32 23.53
N MET A 23 -8.70 -11.46 22.85
CA MET A 23 -7.98 -11.61 21.58
C MET A 23 -8.49 -10.54 20.62
N GLN A 24 -7.57 -9.76 20.06
CA GLN A 24 -7.87 -8.75 19.05
C GLN A 24 -8.40 -9.46 17.81
N SER A 25 -9.46 -8.93 17.17
CA SER A 25 -9.92 -9.44 15.90
C SER A 25 -8.91 -9.16 14.79
N ASP A 26 -8.92 -9.97 13.70
CA ASP A 26 -8.04 -9.75 12.54
C ASP A 26 -8.13 -8.30 12.05
N ARG A 27 -9.36 -7.75 11.92
CA ARG A 27 -9.54 -6.37 11.48
C ARG A 27 -8.89 -5.36 12.44
N GLN A 28 -9.08 -5.52 13.75
CA GLN A 28 -8.46 -4.64 14.73
C GLN A 28 -6.93 -4.69 14.67
N TYR A 29 -6.37 -5.88 14.45
CA TYR A 29 -4.93 -6.06 14.26
C TYR A 29 -4.44 -5.32 13.01
N TRP A 30 -5.12 -5.52 11.87
CA TRP A 30 -4.77 -4.85 10.62
C TRP A 30 -4.86 -3.33 10.73
N CYS A 31 -5.93 -2.81 11.33
CA CYS A 31 -6.08 -1.37 11.58
C CYS A 31 -4.98 -0.82 12.48
N SER A 32 -4.63 -1.53 13.55
CA SER A 32 -3.57 -1.11 14.48
C SER A 32 -2.21 -1.06 13.78
N LEU A 33 -1.90 -2.06 12.94
CA LEU A 33 -0.64 -2.13 12.19
C LEU A 33 -0.59 -1.04 11.11
N ALA A 34 -1.66 -0.85 10.35
CA ALA A 34 -1.76 0.21 9.34
C ALA A 34 -1.64 1.61 9.98
N TYR A 35 -2.32 1.84 11.09
CA TYR A 35 -2.23 3.10 11.83
C TYR A 35 -0.81 3.36 12.34
N ARG A 36 -0.15 2.35 12.92
CA ARG A 36 1.24 2.44 13.39
C ARG A 36 2.21 2.85 12.28
N MET A 37 2.00 2.37 11.05
CA MET A 37 2.81 2.76 9.89
C MET A 37 2.47 4.16 9.39
N ALA A 38 1.19 4.54 9.39
CA ALA A 38 0.71 5.77 8.79
C ALA A 38 0.91 7.01 9.66
N GLN A 39 0.69 6.87 10.97
CA GLN A 39 0.68 8.01 11.90
C GLN A 39 1.98 8.83 11.84
N PRO A 40 3.18 8.27 12.05
CA PRO A 40 4.40 9.08 12.10
C PRO A 40 4.70 9.79 10.78
N VAL A 41 4.30 9.22 9.66
CA VAL A 41 4.48 9.82 8.34
C VAL A 41 3.49 10.95 8.12
N LEU A 42 2.20 10.68 8.27
CA LEU A 42 1.14 11.64 7.93
C LEU A 42 1.07 12.79 8.92
N GLU A 43 1.24 12.53 10.21
CA GLU A 43 1.26 13.57 11.24
C GLU A 43 2.41 14.56 11.01
N ASN A 44 3.64 14.05 10.79
CA ASN A 44 4.78 14.91 10.52
C ASN A 44 4.63 15.66 9.19
N MET A 45 4.22 14.99 8.12
CA MET A 45 4.08 15.62 6.82
C MET A 45 2.95 16.67 6.79
N ALA A 46 1.87 16.46 7.55
CA ALA A 46 0.82 17.48 7.72
C ALA A 46 1.34 18.76 8.39
N LYS A 47 2.32 18.62 9.29
CA LYS A 47 2.98 19.75 9.98
C LYS A 47 4.12 20.38 9.18
N GLY A 48 4.54 19.78 8.06
CA GLY A 48 5.73 20.19 7.30
C GLY A 48 7.03 19.81 8.00
N GLU A 49 7.05 18.72 8.75
CA GLU A 49 8.16 18.27 9.61
C GLU A 49 8.67 16.86 9.27
N LEU A 50 8.16 16.21 8.21
CA LEU A 50 8.60 14.85 7.88
C LEU A 50 10.09 14.79 7.55
N GLN A 51 10.59 15.69 6.70
CA GLN A 51 12.01 15.74 6.34
C GLN A 51 12.91 16.08 7.53
N LYS A 52 12.38 16.76 8.53
CA LYS A 52 13.12 17.11 9.77
C LYS A 52 13.18 15.94 10.75
N ASN A 53 12.08 15.19 10.91
CA ASN A 53 11.89 14.24 12.01
C ASN A 53 12.11 12.79 11.59
N MET A 54 11.99 12.46 10.30
CA MET A 54 12.17 11.09 9.84
C MET A 54 13.62 10.65 9.92
N GLN A 55 13.87 9.64 10.73
CA GLN A 55 15.18 8.97 10.79
C GLN A 55 15.37 8.15 9.52
N THR A 56 16.21 8.64 8.62
CA THR A 56 16.44 8.03 7.30
C THR A 56 17.44 6.88 7.36
N GLU A 57 17.15 5.80 6.65
CA GLU A 57 18.00 4.64 6.49
C GLU A 57 18.14 4.31 5.00
N PHE A 58 19.35 3.96 4.57
CA PHE A 58 19.65 3.62 3.18
C PHE A 58 20.36 2.28 3.11
N SER A 59 20.18 1.56 2.00
CA SER A 59 20.97 0.36 1.71
C SER A 59 22.48 0.67 1.84
N PRO A 60 23.27 -0.27 2.34
CA PRO A 60 24.74 -0.10 2.39
C PRO A 60 25.37 0.20 1.01
N SER A 61 24.73 -0.24 -0.06
CA SER A 61 25.15 -0.04 -1.45
C SER A 61 24.33 1.03 -2.19
N PHE A 62 23.65 1.94 -1.46
CA PHE A 62 22.78 2.95 -2.07
C PHE A 62 23.53 3.82 -3.09
N ASP A 63 22.93 4.01 -4.28
CA ASP A 63 23.54 4.74 -5.39
C ASP A 63 23.57 6.26 -5.19
N ASN A 64 24.00 6.99 -6.21
CA ASN A 64 24.17 8.45 -6.19
C ASN A 64 22.87 9.25 -6.46
N ARG A 65 21.69 8.59 -6.49
CA ARG A 65 20.43 9.31 -6.70
C ARG A 65 20.17 10.31 -5.57
N ASN A 66 19.29 11.28 -5.84
CA ASN A 66 18.89 12.24 -4.83
C ASN A 66 18.24 11.53 -3.64
N ARG A 67 18.85 11.65 -2.46
CA ARG A 67 18.34 11.00 -1.23
C ARG A 67 16.95 11.48 -0.80
N LYS A 68 16.49 12.65 -1.25
CA LYS A 68 15.15 13.15 -0.97
C LYS A 68 14.04 12.34 -1.65
N VAL A 69 14.35 11.45 -2.60
CA VAL A 69 13.36 10.51 -3.15
C VAL A 69 12.73 9.64 -2.07
N LEU A 70 13.45 9.37 -0.97
CA LEU A 70 12.97 8.63 0.19
C LEU A 70 11.61 9.13 0.70
N TYR A 71 11.43 10.45 0.81
CA TYR A 71 10.19 11.03 1.32
C TYR A 71 9.04 10.87 0.34
N MET A 72 9.31 10.94 -0.95
CA MET A 72 8.32 10.69 -2.00
C MET A 72 7.92 9.23 -2.07
N GLU A 73 8.88 8.31 -1.94
CA GLU A 73 8.64 6.87 -1.79
C GLU A 73 7.77 6.59 -0.58
N CYS A 74 8.16 7.11 0.59
CA CYS A 74 7.45 6.93 1.85
C CYS A 74 5.98 7.37 1.73
N PHE A 75 5.74 8.60 1.32
CA PHE A 75 4.40 9.17 1.23
C PHE A 75 3.56 8.50 0.13
N GLY A 76 4.08 8.40 -1.09
CA GLY A 76 3.32 7.85 -2.23
C GLY A 76 2.89 6.41 -2.00
N ARG A 77 3.82 5.56 -1.57
CA ARG A 77 3.57 4.13 -1.33
C ARG A 77 2.64 3.89 -0.15
N LEU A 78 2.84 4.62 0.97
CA LEU A 78 1.91 4.60 2.10
C LEU A 78 0.49 4.94 1.65
N MET A 79 0.35 6.07 0.95
CA MET A 79 -0.97 6.55 0.53
C MET A 79 -1.65 5.58 -0.43
N ALA A 80 -0.92 4.98 -1.37
CA ALA A 80 -1.47 3.95 -2.25
C ALA A 80 -2.02 2.75 -1.46
N GLY A 81 -1.33 2.34 -0.39
CA GLY A 81 -1.75 1.20 0.43
C GLY A 81 -2.98 1.45 1.28
N ILE A 82 -3.08 2.63 1.91
CA ILE A 82 -4.15 2.91 2.88
C ILE A 82 -5.34 3.70 2.27
N ALA A 83 -5.23 4.21 1.05
CA ALA A 83 -6.28 4.99 0.40
C ALA A 83 -7.66 4.32 0.44
N PRO A 84 -7.81 3.00 0.18
CA PRO A 84 -9.10 2.33 0.30
C PRO A 84 -9.70 2.40 1.71
N TRP A 85 -8.87 2.28 2.74
CA TRP A 85 -9.31 2.40 4.13
C TRP A 85 -9.78 3.81 4.45
N LEU A 86 -9.02 4.83 4.02
CA LEU A 86 -9.38 6.23 4.22
C LEU A 86 -10.64 6.65 3.47
N ALA A 87 -11.02 5.92 2.42
CA ALA A 87 -12.24 6.18 1.63
C ALA A 87 -13.53 5.74 2.31
N LEU A 88 -13.47 4.92 3.36
CA LEU A 88 -14.67 4.53 4.10
C LEU A 88 -15.36 5.73 4.75
N PRO A 89 -16.71 5.72 4.82
CA PRO A 89 -17.48 6.76 5.50
C PRO A 89 -17.05 6.95 6.97
N ASP A 90 -17.25 8.14 7.49
CA ASP A 90 -17.03 8.44 8.91
C ASP A 90 -18.02 7.68 9.79
N ASP A 91 -17.54 7.24 10.94
CA ASP A 91 -18.33 6.66 12.00
C ASP A 91 -17.68 6.98 13.36
N ASP A 92 -18.41 6.76 14.47
CA ASP A 92 -17.98 7.08 15.83
C ASP A 92 -17.23 5.93 16.52
N THR A 93 -16.86 4.89 15.77
CA THR A 93 -16.02 3.81 16.32
C THR A 93 -14.58 4.30 16.54
N ALA A 94 -13.83 3.61 17.39
CA ALA A 94 -12.41 3.92 17.60
C ALA A 94 -11.63 3.85 16.25
N GLU A 95 -11.93 2.88 15.39
CA GLU A 95 -11.38 2.79 14.04
C GLU A 95 -11.78 3.98 13.19
N GLY A 96 -13.07 4.37 13.20
CA GLY A 96 -13.58 5.50 12.43
C GLY A 96 -12.90 6.82 12.78
N LEU A 97 -12.71 7.07 14.09
CA LEU A 97 -12.02 8.27 14.58
C LEU A 97 -10.54 8.29 14.16
N GLN A 98 -9.83 7.16 14.26
CA GLN A 98 -8.45 7.05 13.80
C GLN A 98 -8.35 7.29 12.28
N ARG A 99 -9.22 6.70 11.50
CA ARG A 99 -9.29 6.85 10.04
C ARG A 99 -9.56 8.29 9.64
N LYS A 100 -10.49 8.97 10.32
CA LYS A 100 -10.79 10.39 10.10
C LYS A 100 -9.56 11.25 10.35
N GLN A 101 -8.87 11.04 11.46
CA GLN A 101 -7.65 11.78 11.78
C GLN A 101 -6.55 11.55 10.74
N LEU A 102 -6.32 10.31 10.31
CA LEU A 102 -5.35 10.01 9.26
C LEU A 102 -5.72 10.70 7.94
N ARG A 103 -7.01 10.75 7.58
CA ARG A 103 -7.48 11.42 6.36
C ARG A 103 -7.28 12.93 6.42
N GLU A 104 -7.52 13.56 7.57
CA GLU A 104 -7.26 14.99 7.75
C GLU A 104 -5.77 15.30 7.56
N TRP A 105 -4.88 14.53 8.17
CA TRP A 105 -3.44 14.65 7.97
C TRP A 105 -3.03 14.37 6.51
N ALA A 106 -3.60 13.34 5.90
CA ALA A 106 -3.32 13.01 4.50
C ALA A 106 -3.68 14.15 3.56
N LEU A 107 -4.86 14.76 3.71
CA LEU A 107 -5.27 15.90 2.88
C LEU A 107 -4.34 17.10 3.05
N GLN A 108 -3.86 17.38 4.27
CA GLN A 108 -2.87 18.43 4.48
C GLN A 108 -1.50 18.02 3.91
N ALA A 109 -1.09 16.76 4.08
CA ALA A 109 0.16 16.24 3.51
C ALA A 109 0.18 16.33 1.98
N TYR A 110 -0.93 16.06 1.30
CA TYR A 110 -1.04 16.26 -0.15
C TYR A 110 -0.84 17.73 -0.56
N ARG A 111 -1.35 18.69 0.22
CA ARG A 111 -1.10 20.14 -0.05
C ARG A 111 0.38 20.46 0.12
N ASN A 112 0.98 20.01 1.22
CA ASN A 112 2.39 20.24 1.53
C ASN A 112 3.32 19.61 0.49
N ALA A 113 2.97 18.43 -0.02
CA ALA A 113 3.74 17.65 -1.00
C ALA A 113 4.04 18.42 -2.30
N VAL A 114 3.17 19.36 -2.70
CA VAL A 114 3.28 20.13 -3.95
C VAL A 114 3.39 21.65 -3.72
N ASP A 115 3.53 22.09 -2.47
CA ASP A 115 3.79 23.49 -2.16
C ASP A 115 5.30 23.74 -2.04
N THR A 116 5.85 24.45 -3.02
CA THR A 116 7.29 24.76 -3.09
C THR A 116 7.81 25.57 -1.90
N ASN A 117 6.92 26.21 -1.13
CA ASN A 117 7.26 26.95 0.09
C ASN A 117 7.24 26.05 1.35
N ASN A 118 6.73 24.82 1.25
CA ASN A 118 6.66 23.92 2.38
C ASN A 118 7.97 23.13 2.54
N PRO A 119 8.50 22.95 3.77
CA PRO A 119 9.70 22.14 4.01
C PRO A 119 9.56 20.69 3.49
N ASP A 120 8.35 20.15 3.48
CA ASP A 120 8.05 18.80 2.99
C ASP A 120 7.62 18.76 1.51
N TYR A 121 7.91 19.83 0.74
CA TYR A 121 7.79 19.75 -0.71
C TYR A 121 8.58 18.55 -1.23
N LEU A 122 7.91 17.65 -1.94
CA LEU A 122 8.51 16.41 -2.38
C LEU A 122 9.54 16.62 -3.50
N CYS A 123 10.35 15.60 -3.72
CA CYS A 123 11.41 15.60 -4.71
C CYS A 123 10.85 15.46 -6.14
N TRP A 124 10.01 16.41 -6.58
CA TRP A 124 9.54 16.49 -7.95
C TRP A 124 10.69 16.84 -8.90
N GLY A 125 10.63 16.37 -10.12
CA GLY A 125 11.66 16.62 -11.14
C GLY A 125 11.76 15.49 -12.14
N ILE A 126 12.88 15.41 -12.86
CA ILE A 126 13.08 14.49 -13.97
C ILE A 126 13.98 13.29 -13.64
N GLY A 127 14.23 13.02 -12.37
CA GLY A 127 14.93 11.80 -11.94
C GLY A 127 14.04 10.56 -12.14
N GLY A 128 14.61 9.44 -12.57
CA GLY A 128 13.81 8.23 -12.87
C GLY A 128 12.94 7.80 -11.69
N GLN A 129 13.46 7.80 -10.46
CA GLN A 129 12.71 7.41 -9.26
C GLN A 129 11.46 8.27 -9.03
N ASN A 130 11.48 9.54 -9.45
CA ASN A 130 10.33 10.44 -9.28
C ASN A 130 9.11 9.98 -10.10
N LEU A 131 9.33 9.35 -11.26
CA LEU A 131 8.25 8.75 -12.06
C LEU A 131 7.58 7.59 -11.31
N VAL A 132 8.39 6.76 -10.65
CA VAL A 132 7.90 5.61 -9.89
C VAL A 132 6.96 6.07 -8.78
N ASP A 133 7.41 7.00 -7.94
CA ASP A 133 6.67 7.35 -6.74
C ASP A 133 5.54 8.36 -6.99
N ALA A 134 5.64 9.14 -8.05
CA ALA A 134 4.51 9.90 -8.58
C ALA A 134 3.36 8.98 -9.05
N ALA A 135 3.69 7.79 -9.58
CA ALA A 135 2.67 6.81 -9.96
C ALA A 135 1.92 6.26 -8.74
N TYR A 136 2.61 5.99 -7.62
CA TYR A 136 1.93 5.60 -6.38
C TYR A 136 1.07 6.72 -5.79
N ILE A 137 1.49 7.98 -5.92
CA ILE A 137 0.63 9.13 -5.56
C ILE A 137 -0.62 9.16 -6.46
N ALA A 138 -0.47 9.02 -7.77
CA ALA A 138 -1.60 8.95 -8.70
C ALA A 138 -2.52 7.76 -8.40
N GLU A 139 -1.96 6.59 -8.10
CA GLU A 139 -2.68 5.38 -7.71
C GLU A 139 -3.51 5.60 -6.44
N SER A 140 -2.97 6.31 -5.43
CA SER A 140 -3.73 6.65 -4.22
C SER A 140 -4.96 7.50 -4.52
N PHE A 141 -4.85 8.44 -5.45
CA PHE A 141 -5.99 9.22 -5.92
C PHE A 141 -6.98 8.37 -6.73
N LEU A 142 -6.52 7.42 -7.53
CA LEU A 142 -7.41 6.50 -8.24
C LEU A 142 -8.22 5.63 -7.27
N ARG A 143 -7.60 5.14 -6.20
CA ARG A 143 -8.20 4.27 -5.17
C ARG A 143 -9.21 4.99 -4.27
N ALA A 144 -9.06 6.29 -4.07
CA ALA A 144 -9.91 7.10 -3.20
C ALA A 144 -10.21 8.48 -3.79
N TYR A 145 -10.65 8.51 -5.05
CA TYR A 145 -10.80 9.75 -5.83
C TYR A 145 -11.67 10.79 -5.14
N ASP A 146 -12.86 10.39 -4.68
CA ASP A 146 -13.83 11.30 -4.06
C ASP A 146 -13.38 11.77 -2.67
N THR A 147 -12.53 11.01 -2.00
CA THR A 147 -12.10 11.26 -0.62
C THR A 147 -10.76 11.97 -0.53
N LEU A 148 -9.84 11.69 -1.46
CA LEU A 148 -8.48 12.25 -1.40
C LEU A 148 -8.18 13.27 -2.49
N TRP A 149 -8.76 13.13 -3.70
CA TRP A 149 -8.55 14.10 -4.77
C TRP A 149 -9.59 15.21 -4.77
N MET A 150 -10.87 14.86 -4.71
CA MET A 150 -11.94 15.86 -4.84
C MET A 150 -11.92 16.96 -3.78
N PRO A 151 -11.57 16.69 -2.49
CA PRO A 151 -11.53 17.72 -1.45
C PRO A 151 -10.33 18.67 -1.53
N LEU A 152 -9.32 18.38 -2.38
CA LEU A 152 -8.20 19.30 -2.57
C LEU A 152 -8.66 20.58 -3.26
N ASP A 153 -8.09 21.70 -2.88
CA ASP A 153 -8.34 22.98 -3.54
C ASP A 153 -7.79 23.00 -4.97
N ASN A 154 -8.30 23.94 -5.79
CA ASN A 154 -7.93 24.01 -7.20
C ASN A 154 -6.44 24.30 -7.41
N GLN A 155 -5.80 25.09 -6.55
CA GLN A 155 -4.38 25.39 -6.67
C GLN A 155 -3.54 24.13 -6.46
N THR A 156 -3.84 23.35 -5.41
CA THR A 156 -3.19 22.08 -5.13
C THR A 156 -3.37 21.11 -6.30
N LYS A 157 -4.58 20.97 -6.82
CA LYS A 157 -4.86 20.12 -8.00
C LYS A 157 -4.03 20.54 -9.21
N GLN A 158 -3.96 21.82 -9.52
CA GLN A 158 -3.17 22.33 -10.66
C GLN A 158 -1.66 22.10 -10.46
N ARG A 159 -1.16 22.23 -9.23
CA ARG A 159 0.23 21.91 -8.91
C ARG A 159 0.52 20.43 -9.22
N TYR A 160 -0.32 19.48 -8.76
CA TYR A 160 -0.16 18.05 -9.10
C TYR A 160 -0.18 17.80 -10.62
N LEU A 161 -1.17 18.32 -11.32
CA LEU A 161 -1.25 18.13 -12.78
C LEU A 161 -0.03 18.73 -13.50
N THR A 162 0.56 19.79 -12.96
CA THR A 162 1.77 20.41 -13.50
C THR A 162 2.99 19.52 -13.25
N GLU A 163 3.15 18.99 -12.03
CA GLU A 163 4.26 18.09 -11.71
C GLU A 163 4.16 16.79 -12.51
N PHE A 164 2.99 16.18 -12.59
CA PHE A 164 2.77 14.96 -13.39
C PHE A 164 3.12 15.18 -14.88
N ARG A 165 2.75 16.33 -15.45
CA ARG A 165 3.08 16.69 -16.84
C ARG A 165 4.59 16.80 -17.08
N LYS A 166 5.34 17.31 -16.11
CA LYS A 166 6.82 17.41 -16.20
C LYS A 166 7.48 16.03 -16.32
N LEU A 167 6.89 14.99 -15.72
CA LEU A 167 7.41 13.62 -15.76
C LEU A 167 7.40 12.98 -17.15
N ARG A 168 6.65 13.55 -18.11
CA ARG A 168 6.72 13.16 -19.52
C ARG A 168 8.11 13.32 -20.15
N LYS A 169 9.00 14.12 -19.53
CA LYS A 169 10.40 14.25 -19.93
C LYS A 169 11.27 13.06 -19.55
N ILE A 170 10.77 12.18 -18.68
CA ILE A 170 11.46 10.94 -18.31
C ILE A 170 11.15 9.89 -19.36
N ASP A 171 12.21 9.30 -19.93
CA ASP A 171 12.09 8.11 -20.76
C ASP A 171 12.14 6.88 -19.85
N PRO A 172 11.00 6.20 -19.62
CA PRO A 172 10.98 5.06 -18.72
C PRO A 172 11.75 3.88 -19.33
N PRO A 173 12.52 3.13 -18.55
CA PRO A 173 13.05 1.85 -18.99
C PRO A 173 11.95 0.96 -19.58
N TYR A 174 12.32 0.19 -20.61
CA TYR A 174 11.39 -0.69 -21.34
C TYR A 174 11.06 -1.96 -20.55
N THR A 175 10.40 -1.77 -19.41
CA THR A 175 10.07 -2.76 -18.37
C THR A 175 8.72 -2.42 -17.72
N ASN A 176 8.46 -2.93 -16.52
CA ASN A 176 7.33 -2.54 -15.68
C ASN A 176 7.15 -1.01 -15.55
N TRP A 177 8.21 -0.23 -15.78
CA TRP A 177 8.19 1.23 -15.68
C TRP A 177 7.22 1.91 -16.64
N LEU A 178 6.83 1.25 -17.74
CA LEU A 178 5.78 1.76 -18.62
C LEU A 178 4.45 1.91 -17.87
N LEU A 179 4.21 1.09 -16.84
CA LEU A 179 3.01 1.18 -16.01
C LEU A 179 3.02 2.41 -15.10
N PHE A 180 4.16 2.83 -14.57
CA PHE A 180 4.23 4.09 -13.81
C PHE A 180 3.77 5.27 -14.66
N SER A 181 4.28 5.36 -15.89
CA SER A 181 3.87 6.39 -16.83
C SER A 181 2.38 6.32 -17.16
N SER A 182 1.86 5.12 -17.46
CA SER A 182 0.45 4.95 -17.82
C SER A 182 -0.51 5.20 -16.64
N THR A 183 -0.12 4.86 -15.42
CA THR A 183 -0.92 5.12 -14.20
C THR A 183 -1.11 6.63 -13.99
N ILE A 184 -0.04 7.41 -14.14
CA ILE A 184 -0.11 8.87 -14.04
C ILE A 184 -1.03 9.44 -15.12
N GLU A 185 -0.84 9.04 -16.38
CA GLU A 185 -1.64 9.55 -17.49
C GLU A 185 -3.12 9.12 -17.40
N SER A 186 -3.40 7.92 -16.92
CA SER A 186 -4.77 7.47 -16.70
C SER A 186 -5.47 8.21 -15.55
N PHE A 187 -4.73 8.54 -14.49
CA PHE A 187 -5.24 9.42 -13.45
C PHE A 187 -5.55 10.83 -14.04
N MET A 188 -4.65 11.39 -14.84
CA MET A 188 -4.88 12.70 -15.47
C MET A 188 -6.12 12.67 -16.37
N ALA A 189 -6.36 11.57 -17.10
CA ALA A 189 -7.58 11.38 -17.89
C ALA A 189 -8.84 11.38 -16.98
N LYS A 190 -8.83 10.63 -15.87
CA LYS A 190 -9.94 10.60 -14.90
C LYS A 190 -10.17 11.96 -14.25
N ALA A 191 -9.11 12.70 -13.95
CA ALA A 191 -9.16 14.06 -13.42
C ALA A 191 -9.58 15.12 -14.46
N LYS A 192 -9.95 14.68 -15.69
CA LYS A 192 -10.31 15.55 -16.83
C LYS A 192 -9.21 16.55 -17.21
N GLY A 193 -7.97 16.18 -16.97
CA GLY A 193 -6.79 16.88 -17.43
C GLY A 193 -6.35 16.43 -18.83
N GLU A 194 -5.40 17.15 -19.39
CA GLU A 194 -4.71 16.71 -20.58
C GLU A 194 -3.83 15.48 -20.27
N TYR A 195 -4.00 14.39 -21.00
CA TYR A 195 -3.25 13.15 -20.80
C TYR A 195 -2.63 12.65 -22.11
N ASP A 196 -1.56 11.85 -22.01
CA ASP A 196 -0.88 11.25 -23.14
C ASP A 196 -1.45 9.85 -23.41
N GLN A 197 -2.38 9.78 -24.37
CA GLN A 197 -3.02 8.52 -24.78
C GLN A 197 -2.03 7.49 -25.34
N TYR A 198 -0.94 7.95 -25.99
CA TYR A 198 0.05 7.03 -26.55
C TYR A 198 0.79 6.27 -25.44
N ARG A 199 1.17 6.94 -24.35
CA ARG A 199 1.82 6.31 -23.20
C ARG A 199 0.92 5.24 -22.58
N VAL A 200 -0.36 5.53 -22.37
CA VAL A 200 -1.33 4.55 -21.84
C VAL A 200 -1.48 3.37 -22.81
N ASN A 201 -1.74 3.63 -24.07
CA ASN A 201 -1.99 2.57 -25.06
C ASN A 201 -0.75 1.69 -25.28
N SER A 202 0.44 2.28 -25.28
CA SER A 202 1.70 1.55 -25.45
C SER A 202 1.95 0.62 -24.26
N ALA A 203 1.77 1.11 -23.04
CA ALA A 203 1.87 0.27 -21.83
C ALA A 203 0.88 -0.90 -21.90
N CYS A 204 -0.40 -0.63 -22.17
CA CYS A 204 -1.41 -1.68 -22.27
C CYS A 204 -1.06 -2.77 -23.29
N ARG A 205 -0.55 -2.39 -24.48
CA ARG A 205 -0.13 -3.37 -25.48
C ARG A 205 1.06 -4.19 -24.99
N LYS A 206 2.03 -3.58 -24.32
CA LYS A 206 3.19 -4.30 -23.78
C LYS A 206 2.80 -5.28 -22.68
N MET A 207 1.81 -4.96 -21.83
CA MET A 207 1.28 -5.92 -20.87
C MET A 207 0.70 -7.17 -21.56
N GLU A 208 0.11 -7.03 -22.74
CA GLU A 208 -0.36 -8.18 -23.48
C GLU A 208 0.79 -9.02 -24.07
N GLU A 209 1.84 -8.36 -24.57
CA GLU A 209 3.02 -9.02 -25.16
C GLU A 209 3.89 -9.71 -24.10
N TRP A 210 3.98 -9.15 -22.90
CA TRP A 210 4.86 -9.66 -21.83
C TRP A 210 4.18 -10.66 -20.89
N TYR A 211 2.93 -11.02 -21.14
CA TYR A 211 2.27 -12.06 -20.37
C TYR A 211 2.82 -13.44 -20.73
N VAL A 212 3.39 -14.13 -19.74
CA VAL A 212 4.05 -15.44 -19.97
C VAL A 212 3.22 -16.64 -19.52
N GLY A 213 2.04 -16.44 -18.94
CA GLY A 213 1.14 -17.50 -18.48
C GLY A 213 1.01 -17.56 -16.97
N ASP A 214 0.00 -18.29 -16.47
CA ASP A 214 -0.30 -18.54 -15.06
C ASP A 214 -0.29 -17.31 -14.13
N GLY A 215 -0.59 -16.15 -14.69
CA GLY A 215 -0.61 -14.88 -13.96
C GLY A 215 0.74 -14.15 -13.93
N TRP A 216 1.77 -14.67 -14.54
CA TRP A 216 3.09 -14.04 -14.56
C TRP A 216 3.31 -13.15 -15.78
N TYR A 217 4.07 -12.07 -15.56
CA TYR A 217 4.55 -11.16 -16.60
C TYR A 217 6.08 -11.20 -16.69
N ALA A 218 6.61 -11.12 -17.89
CA ALA A 218 8.01 -10.78 -18.11
C ALA A 218 8.23 -9.29 -17.81
N ASP A 219 9.40 -8.93 -17.28
CA ASP A 219 9.75 -7.55 -16.97
C ASP A 219 10.45 -6.89 -18.17
N GLY A 220 9.68 -6.66 -19.20
CA GLY A 220 10.17 -6.27 -20.52
C GLY A 220 10.42 -7.49 -21.41
N PRO A 221 11.45 -7.42 -22.30
CA PRO A 221 11.78 -8.53 -23.20
C PRO A 221 12.28 -9.80 -22.48
N SER A 222 12.71 -9.69 -21.23
CA SER A 222 13.29 -10.77 -20.45
C SER A 222 12.47 -11.07 -19.22
N PHE A 223 12.28 -12.35 -18.92
CA PHE A 223 11.62 -12.78 -17.70
C PHE A 223 12.55 -12.62 -16.49
N SER A 224 12.04 -12.00 -15.42
CA SER A 224 12.68 -11.91 -14.11
C SER A 224 11.85 -12.65 -13.09
N PHE A 225 12.45 -13.59 -12.37
CA PHE A 225 11.78 -14.33 -11.30
C PHE A 225 11.81 -13.50 -10.01
N ASP A 226 10.83 -12.64 -9.84
CA ASP A 226 10.67 -11.74 -8.71
C ASP A 226 9.17 -11.42 -8.48
N TYR A 227 8.88 -10.59 -7.47
CA TYR A 227 7.51 -10.18 -7.14
C TYR A 227 7.02 -8.91 -7.86
N TYR A 228 7.63 -8.50 -8.98
CA TYR A 228 7.13 -7.32 -9.70
C TYR A 228 5.75 -7.54 -10.34
N SER A 229 5.36 -8.79 -10.61
CA SER A 229 3.96 -9.11 -10.92
C SER A 229 3.00 -8.68 -9.80
N SER A 230 3.44 -8.74 -8.53
CA SER A 230 2.70 -8.26 -7.36
C SER A 230 2.81 -6.76 -7.17
N TYR A 231 4.04 -6.23 -7.24
CA TYR A 231 4.30 -4.84 -6.87
C TYR A 231 3.74 -3.83 -7.85
N VAL A 232 3.73 -4.18 -9.17
CA VAL A 232 3.46 -3.23 -10.24
C VAL A 232 2.51 -3.78 -11.30
N PHE A 233 2.81 -4.95 -11.91
CA PHE A 233 2.11 -5.40 -13.12
C PHE A 233 0.60 -5.52 -12.92
N HIS A 234 0.15 -6.36 -11.99
CA HIS A 234 -1.29 -6.58 -11.80
C HIS A 234 -2.03 -5.34 -11.31
N PRO A 235 -1.61 -4.68 -10.21
CA PRO A 235 -2.39 -3.57 -9.67
C PRO A 235 -2.44 -2.39 -10.62
N MET A 236 -1.30 -1.90 -11.08
CA MET A 236 -1.26 -0.69 -11.91
C MET A 236 -1.88 -0.91 -13.28
N TYR A 237 -1.78 -2.13 -13.86
CA TYR A 237 -2.44 -2.41 -15.13
C TYR A 237 -3.95 -2.41 -15.00
N LEU A 238 -4.51 -3.06 -13.97
CA LEU A 238 -5.95 -3.05 -13.71
C LEU A 238 -6.47 -1.64 -13.43
N GLU A 239 -5.77 -0.88 -12.61
CA GLU A 239 -6.19 0.47 -12.24
C GLU A 239 -6.05 1.47 -13.39
N THR A 240 -5.00 1.35 -14.22
CA THR A 240 -4.88 2.11 -15.47
C THR A 240 -6.08 1.87 -16.38
N LEU A 241 -6.43 0.60 -16.61
CA LEU A 241 -7.55 0.24 -17.48
C LEU A 241 -8.88 0.74 -16.92
N GLN A 242 -9.12 0.56 -15.61
CA GLN A 242 -10.34 1.05 -14.96
C GLN A 242 -10.45 2.58 -15.04
N ALA A 243 -9.36 3.30 -14.80
CA ALA A 243 -9.36 4.76 -14.89
C ALA A 243 -9.71 5.25 -16.31
N MET A 244 -9.22 4.58 -17.35
CA MET A 244 -9.55 4.91 -18.73
C MET A 244 -11.00 4.58 -19.11
N ILE A 245 -11.56 3.50 -18.54
CA ILE A 245 -13.00 3.17 -18.65
C ILE A 245 -13.84 4.27 -17.98
N ASP A 246 -13.51 4.64 -16.75
CA ASP A 246 -14.21 5.68 -15.98
C ASP A 246 -14.14 7.04 -16.69
N ALA A 247 -13.01 7.36 -17.27
CA ALA A 247 -12.80 8.59 -18.06
C ALA A 247 -13.57 8.59 -19.38
N LYS A 248 -14.16 7.45 -19.79
CA LYS A 248 -14.80 7.24 -21.11
C LYS A 248 -13.87 7.65 -22.25
N ALA A 249 -12.60 7.27 -22.13
CA ALA A 249 -11.56 7.66 -23.08
C ALA A 249 -11.85 7.11 -24.48
N ASN A 250 -11.92 8.01 -25.47
CA ASN A 250 -12.16 7.63 -26.84
C ASN A 250 -10.85 7.19 -27.52
N THR A 251 -10.70 5.89 -27.76
CA THR A 251 -9.49 5.28 -28.32
C THR A 251 -9.85 4.04 -29.14
N ARG A 252 -8.90 3.61 -30.00
CA ARG A 252 -9.03 2.32 -30.71
C ARG A 252 -8.81 1.10 -29.82
N LEU A 253 -8.32 1.29 -28.59
CA LEU A 253 -8.11 0.22 -27.63
C LEU A 253 -9.42 -0.05 -26.87
N ASP A 254 -9.87 -1.28 -26.87
CA ASP A 254 -11.01 -1.72 -26.06
C ASP A 254 -10.55 -1.98 -24.62
N TYR A 255 -10.51 -0.92 -23.80
CA TYR A 255 -10.07 -1.02 -22.41
C TYR A 255 -10.88 -2.02 -21.60
N GLN A 256 -12.18 -2.18 -21.85
CA GLN A 256 -13.02 -3.16 -21.14
C GLN A 256 -12.57 -4.60 -21.44
N LYS A 257 -12.28 -4.90 -22.69
CA LYS A 257 -11.76 -6.21 -23.10
C LYS A 257 -10.41 -6.50 -22.45
N TYR A 258 -9.51 -5.51 -22.42
CA TYR A 258 -8.21 -5.62 -21.77
C TYR A 258 -8.36 -5.82 -20.26
N TYR A 259 -9.24 -5.05 -19.62
CA TYR A 259 -9.53 -5.17 -18.19
C TYR A 259 -10.02 -6.57 -17.82
N ASN A 260 -10.98 -7.11 -18.56
CA ASN A 260 -11.53 -8.44 -18.30
C ASN A 260 -10.45 -9.54 -18.42
N ARG A 261 -9.47 -9.39 -19.31
CA ARG A 261 -8.32 -10.29 -19.41
C ARG A 261 -7.35 -10.11 -18.23
N ALA A 262 -6.98 -8.87 -17.94
CA ALA A 262 -6.07 -8.55 -16.85
C ALA A 262 -6.62 -9.04 -15.51
N LEU A 263 -7.94 -8.90 -15.28
CA LEU A 263 -8.61 -9.40 -14.08
C LEU A 263 -8.47 -10.92 -13.94
N LYS A 264 -8.74 -11.68 -15.00
CA LYS A 264 -8.57 -13.14 -14.99
C LYS A 264 -7.12 -13.57 -14.71
N ARG A 265 -6.15 -12.84 -15.27
CA ARG A 265 -4.71 -13.07 -15.02
C ARG A 265 -4.36 -12.79 -13.56
N CYS A 266 -4.86 -11.70 -13.00
CA CYS A 266 -4.66 -11.35 -11.59
C CYS A 266 -5.33 -12.38 -10.66
N GLN A 267 -6.53 -12.84 -10.95
CA GLN A 267 -7.20 -13.92 -10.23
C GLN A 267 -6.36 -15.20 -10.23
N LYS A 268 -5.79 -15.57 -11.37
CA LYS A 268 -4.89 -16.74 -11.47
C LYS A 268 -3.65 -16.57 -10.61
N TYR A 269 -3.05 -15.38 -10.65
CA TYR A 269 -1.87 -15.07 -9.84
C TYR A 269 -2.19 -15.04 -8.33
N ALA A 270 -3.36 -14.55 -7.95
CA ALA A 270 -3.81 -14.57 -6.55
C ALA A 270 -3.88 -15.99 -5.97
N ILE A 271 -4.32 -16.99 -6.77
CA ILE A 271 -4.29 -18.39 -6.38
C ILE A 271 -2.83 -18.87 -6.13
N VAL A 272 -1.90 -18.46 -6.99
CA VAL A 272 -0.47 -18.81 -6.83
C VAL A 272 0.08 -18.22 -5.53
N LEU A 273 -0.22 -16.94 -5.28
CA LEU A 273 0.25 -16.26 -4.07
C LEU A 273 -0.29 -16.89 -2.78
N GLU A 274 -1.58 -17.24 -2.77
CA GLU A 274 -2.17 -17.90 -1.61
C GLU A 274 -1.47 -19.22 -1.32
N ARG A 275 -1.20 -20.03 -2.34
CA ARG A 275 -0.49 -21.32 -2.21
C ARG A 275 0.97 -21.19 -1.84
N PHE A 276 1.57 -20.03 -1.99
CA PHE A 276 2.92 -19.74 -1.49
C PHE A 276 2.95 -19.54 0.02
N ILE A 277 1.81 -19.24 0.65
CA ILE A 277 1.77 -19.00 2.09
C ILE A 277 1.70 -20.32 2.82
N SER A 278 2.74 -20.61 3.60
CA SER A 278 2.80 -21.78 4.48
C SER A 278 1.86 -21.62 5.69
N PRO A 279 1.47 -22.73 6.34
CA PRO A 279 0.60 -22.68 7.52
C PRO A 279 1.11 -21.83 8.68
N ASP A 280 2.41 -21.58 8.77
CA ASP A 280 3.05 -20.70 9.77
C ASP A 280 3.15 -19.23 9.34
N GLY A 281 2.62 -18.86 8.17
CA GLY A 281 2.65 -17.50 7.64
C GLY A 281 3.95 -17.12 6.91
N THR A 282 4.84 -18.08 6.65
CA THR A 282 6.01 -17.84 5.80
C THR A 282 5.64 -17.95 4.32
N PHE A 283 6.43 -17.32 3.45
CA PHE A 283 6.32 -17.47 2.00
C PHE A 283 7.71 -17.39 1.34
N PRO A 284 7.90 -17.91 0.13
CA PRO A 284 9.19 -17.91 -0.54
C PRO A 284 9.76 -16.52 -0.75
N VAL A 285 11.03 -16.34 -0.43
CA VAL A 285 11.78 -15.09 -0.64
C VAL A 285 12.69 -15.28 -1.85
N PHE A 286 12.44 -14.56 -2.93
CA PHE A 286 13.22 -14.64 -4.16
C PHE A 286 13.21 -13.32 -4.94
N GLY A 287 14.20 -13.17 -5.83
CA GLY A 287 14.32 -11.99 -6.69
C GLY A 287 14.87 -10.77 -5.96
N ARG A 288 14.40 -9.59 -6.35
CA ARG A 288 14.83 -8.29 -5.88
C ARG A 288 13.71 -7.59 -5.09
N SER A 289 14.02 -6.47 -4.46
CA SER A 289 13.07 -5.66 -3.67
C SER A 289 12.43 -6.44 -2.51
N ILE A 290 13.20 -7.36 -1.93
CA ILE A 290 12.77 -8.22 -0.82
C ILE A 290 12.23 -7.40 0.37
N PRO A 291 12.83 -6.24 0.75
CA PRO A 291 12.32 -5.41 1.84
C PRO A 291 10.93 -4.79 1.61
N TYR A 292 10.30 -4.95 0.45
CA TYR A 292 8.91 -4.51 0.22
C TYR A 292 7.88 -5.37 0.95
N ARG A 293 8.31 -6.46 1.59
CA ARG A 293 7.56 -7.24 2.58
C ARG A 293 6.19 -7.71 2.03
N LEU A 294 5.11 -7.29 2.72
CA LEU A 294 3.73 -7.67 2.40
C LEU A 294 3.27 -7.26 0.99
N ALA A 295 3.97 -6.35 0.32
CA ALA A 295 3.64 -5.98 -1.04
C ALA A 295 3.66 -7.17 -2.02
N ALA A 296 4.41 -8.23 -1.70
CA ALA A 296 4.35 -9.50 -2.44
C ALA A 296 2.93 -10.08 -2.51
N MET A 297 2.09 -9.79 -1.52
CA MET A 297 0.69 -10.27 -1.42
C MET A 297 -0.33 -9.27 -1.97
N GLN A 298 0.10 -8.17 -2.58
CA GLN A 298 -0.80 -7.12 -3.07
C GLN A 298 -1.89 -7.64 -4.02
N PRO A 299 -1.65 -8.50 -5.03
CA PRO A 299 -2.73 -8.99 -5.90
C PRO A 299 -3.78 -9.82 -5.18
N LEU A 300 -3.39 -10.58 -4.15
CA LEU A 300 -4.33 -11.33 -3.32
C LEU A 300 -5.24 -10.37 -2.53
N ALA A 301 -4.65 -9.34 -1.92
CA ALA A 301 -5.36 -8.27 -1.22
C ALA A 301 -6.25 -7.44 -2.17
N LEU A 302 -5.78 -7.17 -3.39
CA LEU A 302 -6.51 -6.44 -4.42
C LEU A 302 -7.77 -7.20 -4.86
N MET A 303 -7.67 -8.51 -5.11
CA MET A 303 -8.81 -9.34 -5.49
C MET A 303 -9.85 -9.41 -4.37
N ALA A 304 -9.42 -9.45 -3.11
CA ALA A 304 -10.32 -9.37 -1.96
C ALA A 304 -11.05 -8.03 -1.89
N TRP A 305 -10.31 -6.92 -2.01
CA TRP A 305 -10.90 -5.58 -1.98
C TRP A 305 -11.85 -5.33 -3.15
N TYR A 306 -11.50 -5.77 -4.37
CA TYR A 306 -12.38 -5.70 -5.54
C TYR A 306 -13.58 -6.65 -5.46
N GLN A 307 -13.63 -7.52 -4.45
CA GLN A 307 -14.67 -8.55 -4.30
C GLN A 307 -14.77 -9.48 -5.54
N THR A 308 -13.60 -9.76 -6.11
CA THR A 308 -13.43 -10.58 -7.32
C THR A 308 -12.50 -11.76 -7.08
N LEU A 309 -12.48 -12.29 -5.86
CA LEU A 309 -11.73 -13.50 -5.57
C LEU A 309 -12.11 -14.62 -6.53
N PRO A 310 -11.15 -15.41 -7.03
CA PRO A 310 -11.47 -16.60 -7.82
C PRO A 310 -12.25 -17.62 -6.97
N LYS A 311 -13.02 -18.48 -7.60
CA LYS A 311 -13.88 -19.48 -6.92
C LYS A 311 -13.12 -20.46 -6.01
N GLU A 312 -11.82 -20.61 -6.23
CA GLU A 312 -10.91 -21.45 -5.47
C GLU A 312 -10.52 -20.86 -4.12
N LEU A 313 -10.80 -19.57 -3.89
CA LEU A 313 -10.43 -18.82 -2.69
C LEU A 313 -11.66 -18.23 -2.01
N THR A 314 -11.75 -18.40 -0.69
CA THR A 314 -12.80 -17.79 0.12
C THR A 314 -12.29 -16.56 0.86
N ASN A 315 -13.20 -15.68 1.27
CA ASN A 315 -12.88 -14.49 2.07
C ASN A 315 -12.13 -14.86 3.38
N GLY A 316 -12.66 -15.85 4.10
CA GLY A 316 -12.09 -16.31 5.37
C GLY A 316 -10.70 -16.92 5.22
N GLN A 317 -10.46 -17.67 4.14
CA GLN A 317 -9.14 -18.24 3.81
C GLN A 317 -8.12 -17.12 3.51
N VAL A 318 -8.46 -16.21 2.60
CA VAL A 318 -7.56 -15.11 2.21
C VAL A 318 -7.24 -14.21 3.41
N ARG A 319 -8.25 -13.86 4.23
CA ARG A 319 -8.02 -13.08 5.45
C ARG A 319 -7.07 -13.82 6.40
N ALA A 320 -7.34 -15.08 6.69
CA ALA A 320 -6.52 -15.87 7.61
C ALA A 320 -5.07 -16.00 7.13
N ALA A 321 -4.86 -16.27 5.83
CA ALA A 321 -3.54 -16.37 5.24
C ALA A 321 -2.76 -15.05 5.35
N LEU A 322 -3.35 -13.94 4.91
CA LEU A 322 -2.71 -12.62 4.98
C LEU A 322 -2.44 -12.19 6.43
N THR A 323 -3.37 -12.46 7.36
CA THR A 323 -3.18 -12.14 8.79
C THR A 323 -2.00 -12.92 9.37
N LYS A 324 -1.85 -14.21 9.04
CA LYS A 324 -0.70 -15.00 9.48
C LYS A 324 0.64 -14.45 8.96
N VAL A 325 0.68 -14.04 7.69
CA VAL A 325 1.88 -13.39 7.13
C VAL A 325 2.22 -12.12 7.89
N MET A 326 1.22 -11.29 8.20
CA MET A 326 1.42 -10.05 8.96
C MET A 326 1.94 -10.33 10.38
N HIS A 327 1.35 -11.28 11.10
CA HIS A 327 1.82 -11.69 12.42
C HIS A 327 3.26 -12.21 12.36
N ARG A 328 3.55 -13.12 11.42
CA ARG A 328 4.90 -13.66 11.25
C ARG A 328 5.95 -12.59 11.02
N MET A 329 5.60 -11.54 10.28
CA MET A 329 6.53 -10.48 9.89
C MET A 329 6.69 -9.38 10.95
N PHE A 330 5.62 -9.03 11.67
CA PHE A 330 5.59 -7.80 12.48
C PHE A 330 5.52 -7.99 13.99
N ASP A 331 5.08 -9.14 14.53
CA ASP A 331 4.79 -9.25 15.97
C ASP A 331 6.03 -9.21 16.86
N SER A 332 7.13 -9.83 16.45
CA SER A 332 8.29 -10.07 17.33
C SER A 332 9.57 -9.37 16.89
N GLN A 333 9.52 -8.54 15.86
CA GLN A 333 10.71 -8.03 15.19
C GLN A 333 10.86 -6.51 15.31
N GLN A 334 12.10 -6.03 15.23
CA GLN A 334 12.41 -4.60 15.19
C GLN A 334 12.15 -4.05 13.77
N ASN A 335 10.87 -3.95 13.42
CA ASN A 335 10.44 -3.42 12.13
C ASN A 335 10.32 -1.90 12.09
N PHE A 336 10.44 -1.25 13.25
CA PHE A 336 10.30 0.19 13.41
C PHE A 336 11.48 0.74 14.21
N ASN A 337 11.97 1.91 13.82
CA ASN A 337 12.97 2.65 14.57
C ASN A 337 12.34 3.42 15.76
N GLU A 338 13.14 4.16 16.51
CA GLU A 338 12.69 4.94 17.68
C GLU A 338 11.67 6.03 17.32
N GLY A 339 11.74 6.58 16.10
CA GLY A 339 10.77 7.56 15.59
C GLY A 339 9.47 6.92 15.07
N GLY A 340 9.34 5.60 15.12
CA GLY A 340 8.18 4.87 14.63
C GLY A 340 8.17 4.60 13.12
N PHE A 341 9.21 4.97 12.39
CA PHE A 341 9.34 4.72 10.95
C PHE A 341 9.86 3.31 10.68
N LEU A 342 9.47 2.75 9.52
CA LEU A 342 9.92 1.42 9.12
C LEU A 342 11.46 1.37 8.95
N THR A 343 12.06 0.26 9.39
CA THR A 343 13.48 -0.07 9.20
C THR A 343 13.69 -0.96 7.99
N ILE A 344 14.86 -0.88 7.34
CA ILE A 344 15.19 -1.72 6.19
C ILE A 344 15.29 -3.19 6.61
N GLY A 345 14.55 -4.05 5.92
CA GLY A 345 14.58 -5.49 6.12
C GLY A 345 13.32 -6.18 5.64
N PHE A 346 13.35 -7.49 5.63
CA PHE A 346 12.19 -8.33 5.32
C PHE A 346 11.38 -8.64 6.59
N CYS A 347 12.07 -9.04 7.66
CA CYS A 347 11.48 -9.33 8.96
C CYS A 347 12.41 -8.78 10.05
N GLY A 348 12.15 -7.56 10.51
CA GLY A 348 13.05 -6.79 11.38
C GLY A 348 14.03 -5.91 10.59
N ASN A 349 15.10 -5.44 11.26
CA ASN A 349 16.14 -4.62 10.63
C ASN A 349 17.22 -5.51 10.02
N GLN A 350 17.30 -5.51 8.68
CA GLN A 350 18.20 -6.36 7.89
C GLN A 350 18.74 -5.59 6.67
N PRO A 351 19.51 -4.51 6.86
CA PRO A 351 19.91 -3.62 5.76
C PRO A 351 20.71 -4.30 4.65
N ASN A 352 21.42 -5.39 4.96
CA ASN A 352 22.28 -6.10 4.00
C ASN A 352 21.52 -6.89 2.92
N ILE A 353 20.21 -7.13 3.11
CA ILE A 353 19.38 -7.78 2.07
C ILE A 353 18.79 -6.79 1.06
N ALA A 354 19.05 -5.50 1.28
CA ALA A 354 18.47 -4.43 0.47
C ALA A 354 19.27 -4.20 -0.81
N ASP A 355 18.54 -4.08 -1.92
CA ASP A 355 19.14 -3.65 -3.19
C ASP A 355 19.66 -2.21 -3.10
N TRP A 356 20.60 -1.89 -3.99
CA TRP A 356 21.30 -0.60 -4.05
C TRP A 356 20.40 0.65 -4.18
N TYR A 357 19.13 0.49 -4.54
CA TYR A 357 18.15 1.58 -4.64
C TYR A 357 17.24 1.72 -3.40
N THR A 358 17.35 0.81 -2.42
CA THR A 358 16.42 0.73 -1.30
C THR A 358 16.75 1.71 -0.19
N ASN A 359 15.73 2.37 0.32
CA ASN A 359 15.77 3.19 1.53
C ASN A 359 14.55 2.88 2.41
N ASN A 360 14.48 3.40 3.63
CA ASN A 360 13.36 3.06 4.50
C ASN A 360 12.02 3.68 4.07
N GLY A 361 12.00 4.66 3.18
CA GLY A 361 10.79 5.10 2.49
C GLY A 361 10.25 4.03 1.52
N SER A 362 11.16 3.28 0.88
CA SER A 362 10.79 2.18 -0.04
C SER A 362 9.88 1.14 0.62
N LEU A 363 10.05 0.91 1.91
CA LEU A 363 9.39 -0.15 2.67
C LEU A 363 7.89 0.07 2.87
N TYR A 364 7.43 1.29 2.67
CA TYR A 364 6.00 1.60 2.74
C TYR A 364 5.18 0.92 1.63
N MET A 365 5.83 0.27 0.67
CA MET A 365 5.21 -0.73 -0.22
C MET A 365 4.44 -1.81 0.57
N THR A 366 4.90 -2.16 1.76
CA THR A 366 4.23 -3.14 2.63
C THR A 366 2.76 -2.80 2.89
N THR A 367 2.39 -1.52 2.85
CA THR A 367 1.01 -1.08 3.08
C THR A 367 0.05 -1.46 1.97
N LEU A 368 0.54 -1.83 0.79
CA LEU A 368 -0.29 -2.26 -0.34
C LEU A 368 -1.09 -3.54 -0.06
N ALA A 369 -0.72 -4.32 0.96
CA ALA A 369 -1.51 -5.47 1.42
C ALA A 369 -2.73 -5.07 2.28
N PHE A 370 -2.85 -3.81 2.72
CA PHE A 370 -3.96 -3.36 3.57
C PHE A 370 -5.22 -2.95 2.80
N MET A 371 -5.26 -3.06 1.48
CA MET A 371 -6.42 -2.67 0.68
C MET A 371 -7.76 -3.25 1.17
N PRO A 372 -7.85 -4.51 1.69
CA PRO A 372 -9.09 -5.03 2.26
C PRO A 372 -9.66 -4.23 3.44
N LEU A 373 -8.87 -3.39 4.11
CA LEU A 373 -9.40 -2.44 5.10
C LEU A 373 -10.41 -1.45 4.50
N GLY A 374 -10.41 -1.26 3.18
CA GLY A 374 -11.42 -0.51 2.45
C GLY A 374 -12.79 -1.20 2.35
N LEU A 375 -12.92 -2.44 2.82
CA LEU A 375 -14.20 -3.12 2.97
C LEU A 375 -14.81 -2.78 4.33
N PRO A 376 -16.15 -2.58 4.44
CA PRO A 376 -16.81 -2.31 5.72
C PRO A 376 -16.56 -3.42 6.74
N ALA A 377 -16.60 -3.11 8.04
CA ALA A 377 -16.32 -4.07 9.11
C ALA A 377 -17.28 -5.29 9.13
N ASN A 378 -18.48 -5.13 8.62
CA ASN A 378 -19.50 -6.19 8.49
C ASN A 378 -19.42 -6.98 7.17
N HIS A 379 -18.43 -6.69 6.31
CA HIS A 379 -18.26 -7.41 5.05
C HIS A 379 -17.83 -8.88 5.30
N PRO A 380 -18.25 -9.84 4.47
CA PRO A 380 -17.88 -11.26 4.58
C PRO A 380 -16.36 -11.51 4.70
N PHE A 381 -15.53 -10.69 4.08
CA PHE A 381 -14.07 -10.76 4.27
C PHE A 381 -13.67 -10.72 5.75
N TRP A 382 -14.35 -9.94 6.58
CA TRP A 382 -14.07 -9.79 8.00
C TRP A 382 -14.88 -10.71 8.90
N THR A 383 -16.08 -11.13 8.48
CA THR A 383 -17.04 -11.86 9.31
C THR A 383 -17.09 -13.37 9.04
N ASP A 384 -16.70 -13.82 7.86
CA ASP A 384 -16.63 -15.25 7.57
C ASP A 384 -15.63 -15.96 8.49
N ALA A 385 -15.92 -17.21 8.82
CA ALA A 385 -15.00 -18.02 9.62
C ALA A 385 -13.64 -18.12 8.92
N ALA A 386 -12.56 -18.04 9.71
CA ALA A 386 -11.21 -18.29 9.21
C ALA A 386 -11.12 -19.74 8.70
N GLN A 387 -10.51 -19.92 7.55
CA GLN A 387 -10.28 -21.24 6.94
C GLN A 387 -8.77 -21.43 6.76
N PRO A 388 -8.27 -22.68 6.89
CA PRO A 388 -6.85 -22.98 6.68
C PRO A 388 -6.46 -22.80 5.22
#